data_e8cce7281b9a71b96dfae7d6beeaa7e0
#
_entry.id   e8cce7281b9a71b96dfae7d6beeaa7e0
#
_cell.length_a   1.000
_cell.length_b   1.000
_cell.length_c   1.000
_cell.angle_alpha   90.00
_cell.angle_beta   90.00
_cell.angle_gamma   90.00
#
_symmetry.space_group_name_H-M   'P 1'
#
loop_
_entity.id
_entity.type
_entity.pdbx_description
1 polymer ?
#
loop_
_entity_poly.entity_id
_entity_poly.type
_entity_poly.pdbx_seq_one_letter_code
_entity_poly.pdbx_strand_id
1 'polypeptide(L)'
;MSEGTGRFLQGQFAWAGLAGKTGTSNDSRDSWFVGVDGREVTTIWLGRDDNKPTKLTGSSGALRVYADYLKQRTPEQLLLPWPTGIATASFTRTSEGALEFDCDGTVKLPVWDESGSIKKGCESQPKQWLKKLFQW
;
A
#
# COMPACT_ATOMS: atom_id res chain seq x y z
N MET A 1 -0.09 4.69 -0.67
CA MET A 1 0.05 5.03 -2.11
C MET A 1 1.47 5.43 -2.48
N SER A 2 2.46 4.66 -2.05
CA SER A 2 3.90 4.92 -2.34
C SER A 2 4.28 4.64 -3.80
N GLU A 3 3.48 3.87 -4.50
CA GLU A 3 3.73 3.42 -5.88
C GLU A 3 2.52 3.67 -6.79
N GLY A 4 2.72 3.52 -8.11
CA GLY A 4 1.69 3.65 -9.12
C GLY A 4 1.21 5.09 -9.36
N THR A 5 0.04 5.21 -10.00
CA THR A 5 -0.55 6.49 -10.43
C THR A 5 -0.97 7.39 -9.28
N GLY A 6 -1.16 6.84 -8.07
CA GLY A 6 -1.49 7.58 -6.84
C GLY A 6 -0.32 8.30 -6.18
N ARG A 7 0.93 8.11 -6.66
CA ARG A 7 2.15 8.69 -6.09
C ARG A 7 2.10 10.22 -5.92
N PHE A 8 1.30 10.90 -6.74
CA PHE A 8 1.11 12.35 -6.63
C PHE A 8 0.63 12.78 -5.22
N LEU A 9 -0.24 11.99 -4.58
CA LEU A 9 -0.73 12.27 -3.23
C LEU A 9 0.33 12.04 -2.16
N GLN A 10 1.27 11.13 -2.40
CA GLN A 10 2.37 10.86 -1.48
C GLN A 10 3.22 12.12 -1.21
N GLY A 11 3.49 12.92 -2.25
CA GLY A 11 4.26 14.16 -2.10
C GLY A 11 3.58 15.23 -1.23
N GLN A 12 2.26 15.15 -1.06
CA GLN A 12 1.48 16.16 -0.34
C GLN A 12 0.93 15.66 0.99
N PHE A 13 0.58 14.37 1.08
CA PHE A 13 -0.14 13.79 2.22
C PHE A 13 0.49 12.46 2.69
N ALA A 14 1.82 12.32 2.61
CA ALA A 14 2.53 11.09 3.02
C ALA A 14 2.16 10.65 4.45
N TRP A 15 2.04 11.61 5.36
CA TRP A 15 1.71 11.38 6.77
C TRP A 15 0.33 10.77 7.00
N ALA A 16 -0.62 11.00 6.07
CA ALA A 16 -1.99 10.53 6.22
C ALA A 16 -2.18 9.04 5.86
N GLY A 17 -1.19 8.38 5.25
CA GLY A 17 -1.27 6.96 4.92
C GLY A 17 -2.40 6.61 3.96
N LEU A 18 -2.80 7.55 3.08
CA LEU A 18 -3.96 7.41 2.20
C LEU A 18 -3.91 6.12 1.36
N ALA A 19 -5.05 5.51 1.14
CA ALA A 19 -5.27 4.48 0.14
C ALA A 19 -6.14 5.00 -1.00
N GLY A 20 -6.04 4.37 -2.19
CA GLY A 20 -6.92 4.74 -3.29
C GLY A 20 -6.55 4.11 -4.61
N LYS A 21 -7.46 4.28 -5.58
CA LYS A 21 -7.33 3.71 -6.92
C LYS A 21 -7.83 4.69 -7.98
N THR A 22 -7.04 4.87 -9.05
CA THR A 22 -7.45 5.59 -10.26
C THR A 22 -8.20 4.65 -11.20
N GLY A 23 -9.14 5.18 -11.95
CA GLY A 23 -9.82 4.51 -13.05
C GLY A 23 -9.87 5.43 -14.28
N THR A 24 -9.78 4.85 -15.45
CA THR A 24 -9.95 5.55 -16.74
C THR A 24 -10.71 4.62 -17.66
N SER A 25 -11.84 5.06 -18.20
CA SER A 25 -12.58 4.29 -19.20
C SER A 25 -11.91 4.38 -20.58
N ASN A 26 -12.34 3.50 -21.49
CA ASN A 26 -11.85 3.50 -22.86
C ASN A 26 -12.01 4.90 -23.50
N ASP A 27 -11.08 5.28 -24.33
CA ASP A 27 -11.01 6.59 -25.01
C ASP A 27 -10.94 7.78 -24.03
N SER A 28 -10.61 7.55 -22.75
CA SER A 28 -10.58 8.61 -21.72
C SER A 28 -11.90 9.39 -21.62
N ARG A 29 -13.04 8.68 -21.70
CA ARG A 29 -14.37 9.29 -21.55
C ARG A 29 -14.65 9.66 -20.10
N ASP A 30 -14.23 8.77 -19.16
CA ASP A 30 -14.39 8.96 -17.74
C ASP A 30 -13.06 8.90 -17.02
N SER A 31 -12.88 9.80 -16.11
CA SER A 31 -11.80 9.85 -15.15
C SER A 31 -12.34 9.58 -13.76
N TRP A 32 -11.86 8.53 -13.09
CA TRP A 32 -12.28 8.10 -11.78
C TRP A 32 -11.14 8.13 -10.78
N PHE A 33 -11.47 8.45 -9.55
CA PHE A 33 -10.60 8.21 -8.41
C PHE A 33 -11.45 7.85 -7.19
N VAL A 34 -11.07 6.78 -6.49
CA VAL A 34 -11.58 6.45 -5.17
C VAL A 34 -10.44 6.64 -4.19
N GLY A 35 -10.63 7.49 -3.20
CA GLY A 35 -9.68 7.78 -2.13
C GLY A 35 -10.25 7.36 -0.77
N VAL A 36 -9.36 6.92 0.13
CA VAL A 36 -9.71 6.51 1.49
C VAL A 36 -8.72 7.17 2.44
N ASP A 37 -9.25 7.83 3.44
CA ASP A 37 -8.49 8.30 4.60
C ASP A 37 -9.06 7.69 5.89
N GLY A 38 -8.62 8.11 7.06
CA GLY A 38 -9.08 7.57 8.34
C GLY A 38 -10.54 7.86 8.66
N ARG A 39 -11.17 8.79 7.94
CA ARG A 39 -12.52 9.27 8.17
C ARG A 39 -13.55 8.78 7.17
N GLU A 40 -13.19 8.73 5.87
CA GLU A 40 -14.18 8.50 4.82
C GLU A 40 -13.59 7.86 3.56
N VAL A 41 -14.48 7.33 2.75
CA VAL A 41 -14.23 6.93 1.37
C VAL A 41 -14.85 7.97 0.45
N THR A 42 -14.04 8.59 -0.39
CA THR A 42 -14.46 9.62 -1.34
C THR A 42 -14.30 9.11 -2.76
N THR A 43 -15.35 9.22 -3.56
CA THR A 43 -15.30 8.91 -4.99
C THR A 43 -15.43 10.18 -5.81
N ILE A 44 -14.50 10.39 -6.73
CA ILE A 44 -14.51 11.50 -7.70
C ILE A 44 -14.70 10.92 -9.10
N TRP A 45 -15.63 11.49 -9.81
CA TRP A 45 -15.86 11.20 -11.23
C TRP A 45 -15.87 12.48 -12.05
N LEU A 46 -15.21 12.43 -13.19
CA LEU A 46 -15.26 13.47 -14.20
C LEU A 46 -15.58 12.81 -15.53
N GLY A 47 -16.66 13.26 -16.15
CA GLY A 47 -17.14 12.77 -17.44
C GLY A 47 -17.89 13.86 -18.19
N ARG A 48 -18.46 13.51 -19.32
CA ARG A 48 -19.28 14.39 -20.15
C ARG A 48 -20.65 13.75 -20.40
N ASP A 49 -21.72 14.53 -20.33
CA ASP A 49 -23.09 14.07 -20.54
C ASP A 49 -23.29 13.55 -21.99
N ASP A 50 -22.53 14.09 -22.96
CA ASP A 50 -22.54 13.63 -24.34
C ASP A 50 -21.64 12.42 -24.62
N ASN A 51 -21.07 11.81 -23.55
CA ASN A 51 -20.21 10.65 -23.59
C ASN A 51 -18.98 10.77 -24.52
N LYS A 52 -18.56 11.98 -24.85
CA LYS A 52 -17.33 12.23 -25.64
C LYS A 52 -16.09 12.14 -24.76
N PRO A 53 -14.92 11.85 -25.36
CA PRO A 53 -13.66 11.84 -24.65
C PRO A 53 -13.39 13.13 -23.88
N THR A 54 -13.04 13.02 -22.60
CA THR A 54 -12.59 14.15 -21.77
C THR A 54 -11.13 14.47 -21.96
N LYS A 55 -10.34 13.52 -22.49
CA LYS A 55 -8.86 13.51 -22.54
C LYS A 55 -8.23 13.48 -21.13
N LEU A 56 -8.98 13.19 -20.09
CA LEU A 56 -8.50 13.06 -18.72
C LEU A 56 -8.37 11.59 -18.37
N THR A 57 -7.27 11.26 -17.69
CA THR A 57 -7.11 9.96 -17.00
C THR A 57 -7.48 10.10 -15.54
N GLY A 58 -7.64 8.99 -14.83
CA GLY A 58 -7.87 9.00 -13.38
C GLY A 58 -6.79 9.78 -12.62
N SER A 59 -5.54 9.80 -13.10
CA SER A 59 -4.43 10.52 -12.48
C SER A 59 -4.34 11.98 -12.87
N SER A 60 -4.72 12.36 -14.10
CA SER A 60 -4.69 13.74 -14.55
C SER A 60 -5.98 14.53 -14.25
N GLY A 61 -7.09 13.85 -14.03
CA GLY A 61 -8.39 14.42 -13.72
C GLY A 61 -8.81 14.18 -12.26
N ALA A 62 -9.55 13.12 -12.00
CA ALA A 62 -10.22 12.86 -10.73
C ALA A 62 -9.29 12.86 -9.51
N LEU A 63 -8.08 12.31 -9.62
CA LEU A 63 -7.07 12.35 -8.56
C LEU A 63 -6.69 13.79 -8.17
N ARG A 64 -6.64 14.71 -9.15
CA ARG A 64 -6.28 16.12 -8.89
C ARG A 64 -7.38 16.82 -8.10
N VAL A 65 -8.63 16.59 -8.49
CA VAL A 65 -9.79 17.10 -7.73
C VAL A 65 -9.82 16.57 -6.30
N TYR A 66 -9.52 15.28 -6.11
CA TYR A 66 -9.41 14.70 -4.78
C TYR A 66 -8.29 15.35 -3.95
N ALA A 67 -7.13 15.61 -4.56
CA ALA A 67 -6.05 16.29 -3.86
C ALA A 67 -6.43 17.71 -3.43
N ASP A 68 -7.15 18.45 -4.27
CA ASP A 68 -7.62 19.81 -3.94
C ASP A 68 -8.73 19.78 -2.88
N TYR A 69 -9.59 18.78 -2.89
CA TYR A 69 -10.54 18.51 -1.82
C TYR A 69 -9.83 18.30 -0.47
N LEU A 70 -8.78 17.48 -0.44
CA LEU A 70 -8.02 17.23 0.79
C LEU A 70 -7.22 18.43 1.30
N LYS A 71 -6.88 19.41 0.45
CA LYS A 71 -6.28 20.68 0.91
C LYS A 71 -7.26 21.53 1.70
N GLN A 72 -8.54 21.46 1.35
CA GLN A 72 -9.60 22.20 2.05
C GLN A 72 -10.10 21.46 3.29
N ARG A 73 -10.11 20.15 3.23
CA ARG A 73 -10.44 19.27 4.34
C ARG A 73 -9.22 18.41 4.69
N THR A 74 -8.44 18.83 5.64
CA THR A 74 -7.28 18.03 6.10
C THR A 74 -7.68 16.56 6.31
N PRO A 75 -7.02 15.60 5.63
CA PRO A 75 -7.34 14.17 5.78
C PRO A 75 -7.05 13.68 7.20
N GLU A 76 -7.75 12.66 7.63
CA GLU A 76 -7.40 11.92 8.83
C GLU A 76 -6.45 10.77 8.47
N GLN A 77 -5.53 10.46 9.39
CA GLN A 77 -4.59 9.37 9.16
C GLN A 77 -5.31 8.03 9.04
N LEU A 78 -5.09 7.33 7.93
CA LEU A 78 -5.61 5.97 7.74
C LEU A 78 -4.74 4.99 8.53
N LEU A 79 -5.27 4.52 9.64
CA LEU A 79 -4.66 3.49 10.48
C LEU A 79 -5.40 2.18 10.24
N LEU A 80 -4.72 1.23 9.65
CA LEU A 80 -5.24 -0.12 9.40
C LEU A 80 -4.49 -1.11 10.31
N PRO A 81 -4.96 -1.34 11.54
CA PRO A 81 -4.36 -2.35 12.41
C PRO A 81 -4.50 -3.73 11.75
N TRP A 82 -3.49 -4.56 11.91
CA TRP A 82 -3.56 -5.93 11.44
C TRP A 82 -4.71 -6.66 12.16
N PRO A 83 -5.54 -7.42 11.42
CA PRO A 83 -6.52 -8.30 12.03
C PRO A 83 -5.87 -9.30 13.00
N THR A 84 -6.63 -9.77 13.97
CA THR A 84 -6.20 -10.85 14.84
C THR A 84 -5.77 -12.07 14.01
N GLY A 85 -4.64 -12.69 14.36
CA GLY A 85 -4.09 -13.83 13.61
C GLY A 85 -3.20 -13.45 12.43
N ILE A 86 -2.99 -12.14 12.14
CA ILE A 86 -2.00 -11.70 11.16
C ILE A 86 -0.74 -11.25 11.89
N ALA A 87 0.39 -11.84 11.53
CA ALA A 87 1.72 -11.44 11.97
C ALA A 87 2.55 -10.92 10.78
N THR A 88 3.64 -10.21 11.07
CA THR A 88 4.63 -9.87 10.05
C THR A 88 5.75 -10.88 10.09
N ALA A 89 6.00 -11.58 8.99
CA ALA A 89 7.13 -12.47 8.80
C ALA A 89 8.18 -11.87 7.87
N SER A 90 9.43 -12.24 8.09
CA SER A 90 10.56 -11.84 7.25
C SER A 90 10.92 -12.95 6.27
N PHE A 91 11.33 -12.55 5.07
CA PHE A 91 11.69 -13.45 3.99
C PHE A 91 12.96 -12.97 3.30
N THR A 92 13.71 -13.89 2.75
CA THR A 92 14.83 -13.61 1.84
C THR A 92 14.43 -14.02 0.42
N ARG A 93 14.78 -13.18 -0.56
CA ARG A 93 14.56 -13.49 -1.98
C ARG A 93 15.70 -14.37 -2.49
N THR A 94 15.35 -15.51 -3.07
CA THR A 94 16.31 -16.42 -3.70
C THR A 94 16.81 -15.84 -5.04
N SER A 95 17.86 -16.42 -5.59
CA SER A 95 18.39 -16.09 -6.92
C SER A 95 17.36 -16.32 -8.04
N GLU A 96 16.41 -17.23 -7.84
CA GLU A 96 15.32 -17.54 -8.76
C GLU A 96 14.10 -16.61 -8.58
N GLY A 97 14.17 -15.68 -7.61
CA GLY A 97 13.11 -14.70 -7.34
C GLY A 97 12.01 -15.18 -6.39
N ALA A 98 12.08 -16.42 -5.90
CA ALA A 98 11.17 -16.94 -4.88
C ALA A 98 11.40 -16.25 -3.52
N LEU A 99 10.43 -16.35 -2.62
CA LEU A 99 10.56 -15.87 -1.25
C LEU A 99 10.63 -17.07 -0.31
N GLU A 100 11.70 -17.13 0.47
CA GLU A 100 11.87 -18.13 1.52
C GLU A 100 11.77 -17.47 2.90
N PHE A 101 11.10 -18.14 3.83
CA PHE A 101 11.00 -17.66 5.21
C PHE A 101 12.39 -17.61 5.85
N ASP A 102 12.72 -16.43 6.38
CA ASP A 102 14.01 -16.17 7.01
C ASP A 102 13.83 -15.11 8.08
N CYS A 103 14.12 -15.42 9.33
CA CYS A 103 13.95 -14.50 10.45
C CYS A 103 14.77 -13.21 10.33
N ASP A 104 15.89 -13.25 9.62
CA ASP A 104 16.75 -12.10 9.32
C ASP A 104 16.50 -11.53 7.92
N GLY A 105 15.46 -12.02 7.21
CA GLY A 105 15.11 -11.60 5.86
C GLY A 105 14.71 -10.13 5.77
N THR A 106 15.04 -9.52 4.63
CA THR A 106 14.80 -8.09 4.37
C THR A 106 13.40 -7.77 3.86
N VAL A 107 12.69 -8.75 3.30
CA VAL A 107 11.32 -8.61 2.79
C VAL A 107 10.35 -8.94 3.92
N LYS A 108 9.51 -7.98 4.31
CA LYS A 108 8.50 -8.16 5.37
C LYS A 108 7.12 -8.26 4.76
N LEU A 109 6.43 -9.37 5.01
CA LEU A 109 5.07 -9.61 4.51
C LEU A 109 4.12 -10.00 5.65
N PRO A 110 2.84 -9.62 5.54
CA PRO A 110 1.81 -10.13 6.42
C PRO A 110 1.55 -11.61 6.13
N VAL A 111 1.46 -12.41 7.18
CA VAL A 111 1.17 -13.84 7.12
C VAL A 111 0.12 -14.21 8.16
N TRP A 112 -0.65 -15.27 7.89
CA TRP A 112 -1.58 -15.82 8.86
C TRP A 112 -0.81 -16.62 9.91
N ASP A 113 -0.91 -16.25 11.18
CA ASP A 113 -0.21 -16.89 12.30
C ASP A 113 -1.04 -16.82 13.60
N GLU A 114 -2.17 -17.50 13.62
CA GLU A 114 -3.04 -17.56 14.82
C GLU A 114 -2.33 -18.13 16.05
N SER A 115 -1.40 -19.05 15.83
CA SER A 115 -0.67 -19.73 16.91
C SER A 115 0.49 -18.93 17.49
N GLY A 116 0.92 -17.86 16.82
CA GLY A 116 2.14 -17.14 17.14
C GLY A 116 3.43 -17.95 16.91
N SER A 117 3.34 -19.00 16.09
CA SER A 117 4.45 -19.96 15.85
C SER A 117 5.62 -19.32 15.13
N ILE A 118 5.36 -18.39 14.21
CA ILE A 118 6.39 -17.69 13.44
C ILE A 118 7.28 -16.86 14.34
N LYS A 119 6.69 -16.07 15.25
CA LYS A 119 7.44 -15.27 16.21
C LYS A 119 8.27 -16.13 17.15
N LYS A 120 7.68 -17.19 17.71
CA LYS A 120 8.37 -18.15 18.58
C LYS A 120 9.50 -18.87 17.84
N GLY A 121 9.28 -19.26 16.59
CA GLY A 121 10.31 -19.88 15.74
C GLY A 121 11.53 -18.98 15.54
N CYS A 122 11.33 -17.69 15.35
CA CYS A 122 12.43 -16.73 15.19
C CYS A 122 13.15 -16.41 16.52
N GLU A 123 12.42 -16.33 17.63
CA GLU A 123 13.01 -16.08 18.95
C GLU A 123 13.88 -17.26 19.42
N SER A 124 13.56 -18.49 19.00
CA SER A 124 14.31 -19.70 19.36
C SER A 124 15.56 -19.96 18.52
N GLN A 125 15.73 -19.27 17.39
CA GLN A 125 16.92 -19.44 16.55
C GLN A 125 18.09 -18.57 17.05
N PRO A 126 19.27 -19.14 17.30
CA PRO A 126 20.46 -18.33 17.57
C PRO A 126 20.75 -17.45 16.37
N LYS A 127 20.93 -16.13 16.61
CA LYS A 127 21.22 -15.15 15.55
C LYS A 127 22.40 -15.63 14.70
N GLN A 128 22.33 -15.48 13.37
CA GLN A 128 23.33 -16.01 12.43
C GLN A 128 24.77 -15.59 12.76
N TRP A 129 24.97 -14.41 13.38
CA TRP A 129 26.30 -13.95 13.80
C TRP A 129 26.90 -14.84 14.90
N LEU A 130 26.06 -15.43 15.80
CA LEU A 130 26.51 -16.40 16.79
C LEU A 130 27.01 -17.71 16.14
N LYS A 131 26.36 -18.16 15.06
CA LYS A 131 26.81 -19.34 14.30
C LYS A 131 28.19 -19.14 13.68
N LYS A 132 28.55 -17.92 13.26
CA LYS A 132 29.88 -17.60 12.73
C LYS A 132 30.99 -17.58 13.80
N LEU A 133 30.66 -17.30 15.07
CA LEU A 133 31.63 -17.30 16.16
C LEU A 133 32.03 -18.68 16.64
N PHE A 134 31.24 -19.72 16.34
CA PHE A 134 31.46 -21.11 16.76
C PHE A 134 31.81 -22.06 15.61
N GLN A 135 32.12 -21.54 14.41
CA GLN A 135 32.71 -22.33 13.34
C GLN A 135 34.23 -22.32 13.50
N TRP A 136 34.73 -23.36 14.20
CA TRP A 136 36.12 -23.80 14.18
C TRP A 136 36.32 -24.86 13.11
#